data_079f6b34b66fa36275eff408a2d2ede7
#
_entry.id   079f6b34b66fa36275eff408a2d2ede7
#
_cell.length_a   1.000
_cell.length_b   1.000
_cell.length_c   1.000
_cell.angle_alpha   90.00
_cell.angle_beta   90.00
_cell.angle_gamma   90.00
#
_symmetry.space_group_name_H-M   'P 1'
#
loop_
_entity.id
_entity.type
_entity.pdbx_description
1 polymer ?
#
loop_
_entity_poly.entity_id
_entity_poly.type
_entity_poly.pdbx_seq_one_letter_code
_entity_poly.pdbx_strand_id
1 'polypeptide(L)'
;AMSTDPTLLDPGFRPGLEFGLYVVFAILGANMLNQGIWQRVYAADGEPTLRRSFGVAALTVVPMVLLAGLFGVAASGLGLVTPETQSVAFFLVVTEVLPETVAFVVVLLVVLLVMSSADTMLNAISSLVTVDLARLGAVEGGRSLRLLGRGLTVLVALGAIVIGAQGYSVLQLFLTADLLAAAVFVPLIWGLYAEGLTERGAMAGSLAGLAVGIAYFPMLRGVVTLVPGIGGLLPEPAMLPAFLGATGVSTLVTGLAVAVGSAGFEFEALSTEIRSFDEPTAEEPPATGEVSD
;
A
#
# COMPACT_ATOMS: atom_id res chain seq x y z
N ALA A 1 -27.64 -17.68 2.08
CA ALA A 1 -26.81 -16.73 2.85
C ALA A 1 -27.63 -16.05 3.96
N MET A 2 -28.69 -15.33 3.65
CA MET A 2 -29.54 -14.65 4.68
C MET A 2 -30.19 -15.60 5.68
N SER A 3 -30.48 -16.84 5.34
CA SER A 3 -31.01 -17.87 6.27
C SER A 3 -29.92 -18.41 7.20
N THR A 4 -28.67 -18.25 6.85
CA THR A 4 -27.51 -18.80 7.60
C THR A 4 -26.94 -17.73 8.55
N ASP A 5 -26.89 -16.48 8.10
CA ASP A 5 -26.48 -15.35 8.92
C ASP A 5 -27.27 -14.09 8.52
N PRO A 6 -28.25 -13.66 9.34
CA PRO A 6 -29.07 -12.50 9.04
C PRO A 6 -28.30 -11.17 9.12
N THR A 7 -27.11 -11.14 9.70
CA THR A 7 -26.29 -9.92 9.82
C THR A 7 -25.50 -9.59 8.56
N LEU A 8 -25.36 -10.52 7.61
CA LEU A 8 -24.56 -10.35 6.38
C LEU A 8 -24.96 -9.14 5.53
N LEU A 9 -26.23 -8.75 5.54
CA LEU A 9 -26.74 -7.61 4.77
C LEU A 9 -27.35 -6.52 5.67
N ASP A 10 -27.10 -6.58 6.97
CA ASP A 10 -27.53 -5.54 7.89
C ASP A 10 -26.60 -4.32 7.81
N PRO A 11 -27.08 -3.16 7.29
CA PRO A 11 -26.26 -1.95 7.23
C PRO A 11 -25.90 -1.39 8.62
N GLY A 12 -26.59 -1.84 9.69
CA GLY A 12 -26.29 -1.51 11.08
C GLY A 12 -25.28 -2.45 11.74
N PHE A 13 -24.75 -3.45 11.03
CA PHE A 13 -23.77 -4.38 11.58
C PHE A 13 -22.46 -3.69 11.92
N ARG A 14 -22.34 -3.29 13.18
CA ARG A 14 -21.24 -2.48 13.70
C ARG A 14 -19.83 -3.03 13.37
N PRO A 15 -19.54 -4.34 13.52
CA PRO A 15 -18.23 -4.87 13.18
C PRO A 15 -17.85 -4.67 11.70
N GLY A 16 -18.83 -4.76 10.78
CA GLY A 16 -18.62 -4.50 9.36
C GLY A 16 -18.34 -3.02 9.06
N LEU A 17 -19.03 -2.11 9.75
CA LEU A 17 -18.79 -0.67 9.63
C LEU A 17 -17.39 -0.29 10.18
N GLU A 18 -17.00 -0.84 11.32
CA GLU A 18 -15.67 -0.63 11.89
C GLU A 18 -14.59 -1.17 10.95
N PHE A 19 -14.77 -2.36 10.39
CA PHE A 19 -13.90 -2.94 9.38
C PHE A 19 -13.75 -2.02 8.17
N GLY A 20 -14.86 -1.59 7.57
CA GLY A 20 -14.84 -0.69 6.42
C GLY A 20 -14.11 0.61 6.73
N LEU A 21 -14.34 1.20 7.90
CA LEU A 21 -13.72 2.46 8.28
C LEU A 21 -12.21 2.36 8.42
N TYR A 22 -11.68 1.38 9.17
CA TYR A 22 -10.24 1.28 9.32
C TYR A 22 -9.53 0.84 8.03
N VAL A 23 -10.18 0.05 7.18
CA VAL A 23 -9.65 -0.34 5.87
C VAL A 23 -9.51 0.88 4.93
N VAL A 24 -10.39 1.88 5.02
CA VAL A 24 -10.23 3.13 4.26
C VAL A 24 -8.92 3.81 4.61
N PHE A 25 -8.60 3.97 5.91
CA PHE A 25 -7.33 4.57 6.33
C PHE A 25 -6.11 3.72 5.94
N ALA A 26 -6.23 2.39 6.06
CA ALA A 26 -5.21 1.45 5.64
C ALA A 26 -4.88 1.62 4.15
N ILE A 27 -5.89 1.55 3.28
CA ILE A 27 -5.73 1.62 1.83
C ILE A 27 -5.26 3.01 1.37
N LEU A 28 -5.76 4.10 1.97
CA LEU A 28 -5.29 5.45 1.66
C LEU A 28 -3.79 5.58 1.91
N GLY A 29 -3.33 5.16 3.09
CA GLY A 29 -1.92 5.17 3.43
C GLY A 29 -1.08 4.31 2.48
N ALA A 30 -1.50 3.06 2.26
CA ALA A 30 -0.80 2.12 1.40
C ALA A 30 -0.63 2.63 -0.03
N ASN A 31 -1.68 3.22 -0.62
CA ASN A 31 -1.62 3.75 -1.98
C ASN A 31 -0.71 4.98 -2.09
N MET A 32 -0.68 5.85 -1.07
CA MET A 32 0.22 7.01 -1.06
C MET A 32 1.70 6.60 -1.00
N LEU A 33 2.03 5.49 -0.36
CA LEU A 33 3.40 4.97 -0.29
C LEU A 33 3.74 3.98 -1.40
N ASN A 34 2.81 3.67 -2.30
CA ASN A 34 3.02 2.69 -3.36
C ASN A 34 3.82 3.28 -4.52
N GLN A 35 5.11 2.95 -4.57
CA GLN A 35 6.01 3.42 -5.64
C GLN A 35 5.55 3.01 -7.05
N GLY A 36 4.90 1.86 -7.20
CA GLY A 36 4.35 1.43 -8.50
C GLY A 36 3.23 2.35 -9.02
N ILE A 37 2.46 2.99 -8.13
CA ILE A 37 1.46 4.01 -8.51
C ILE A 37 2.17 5.28 -8.95
N TRP A 38 3.15 5.75 -8.19
CA TRP A 38 3.91 6.95 -8.53
C TRP A 38 4.65 6.83 -9.86
N GLN A 39 5.25 5.68 -10.16
CA GLN A 39 5.89 5.43 -11.47
C GLN A 39 4.90 5.60 -12.64
N ARG A 40 3.65 5.15 -12.46
CA ARG A 40 2.59 5.33 -13.48
C ARG A 40 2.15 6.79 -13.60
N VAL A 41 2.10 7.51 -12.47
CA VAL A 41 1.82 8.95 -12.47
C VAL A 41 2.89 9.70 -13.27
N TYR A 42 4.17 9.41 -13.02
CA TYR A 42 5.27 10.04 -13.76
C TYR A 42 5.34 9.65 -15.23
N ALA A 43 4.83 8.48 -15.61
CA ALA A 43 4.79 8.02 -16.99
C ALA A 43 3.56 8.54 -17.79
N ALA A 44 2.68 9.29 -17.15
CA ALA A 44 1.49 9.81 -17.80
C ALA A 44 1.81 10.98 -18.73
N ASP A 45 1.03 11.10 -19.80
CA ASP A 45 1.15 12.14 -20.84
C ASP A 45 0.43 13.45 -20.46
N GLY A 46 0.44 13.81 -19.18
CA GLY A 46 -0.10 15.06 -18.68
C GLY A 46 -1.25 14.92 -17.68
N GLU A 47 -1.58 16.05 -17.06
CA GLU A 47 -2.61 16.13 -16.00
C GLU A 47 -4.02 15.70 -16.46
N PRO A 48 -4.52 16.08 -17.68
CA PRO A 48 -5.81 15.64 -18.15
C PRO A 48 -5.92 14.12 -18.28
N THR A 49 -4.84 13.47 -18.74
CA THR A 49 -4.73 12.01 -18.85
C THR A 49 -4.78 11.37 -17.48
N LEU A 50 -4.07 11.91 -16.51
CA LEU A 50 -4.10 11.43 -15.12
C LEU A 50 -5.52 11.51 -14.53
N ARG A 51 -6.15 12.67 -14.59
CA ARG A 51 -7.53 12.86 -14.07
C ARG A 51 -8.52 11.90 -14.69
N ARG A 52 -8.46 11.72 -16.00
CA ARG A 52 -9.33 10.77 -16.72
C ARG A 52 -9.03 9.32 -16.31
N SER A 53 -7.77 8.94 -16.23
CA SER A 53 -7.35 7.58 -15.86
C SER A 53 -7.76 7.22 -14.44
N PHE A 54 -7.56 8.11 -13.47
CA PHE A 54 -8.01 7.91 -12.10
C PHE A 54 -9.54 7.85 -12.00
N GLY A 55 -10.27 8.71 -12.75
CA GLY A 55 -11.74 8.68 -12.80
C GLY A 55 -12.27 7.36 -13.35
N VAL A 56 -11.72 6.88 -14.47
CA VAL A 56 -12.10 5.59 -15.06
C VAL A 56 -11.72 4.42 -14.13
N ALA A 57 -10.54 4.46 -13.51
CA ALA A 57 -10.12 3.46 -12.56
C ALA A 57 -11.08 3.39 -11.36
N ALA A 58 -11.45 4.52 -10.77
CA ALA A 58 -12.40 4.58 -9.66
C ALA A 58 -13.76 3.97 -10.06
N LEU A 59 -14.29 4.35 -11.23
CA LEU A 59 -15.55 3.82 -11.74
C LEU A 59 -15.50 2.30 -11.97
N THR A 60 -14.34 1.77 -12.35
CA THR A 60 -14.17 0.34 -12.65
C THR A 60 -13.88 -0.47 -11.40
N VAL A 61 -13.06 0.04 -10.48
CA VAL A 61 -12.64 -0.68 -9.27
C VAL A 61 -13.81 -0.87 -8.30
N VAL A 62 -14.71 0.11 -8.16
CA VAL A 62 -15.86 0.00 -7.23
C VAL A 62 -16.73 -1.22 -7.53
N PRO A 63 -17.26 -1.43 -8.76
CA PRO A 63 -18.04 -2.64 -9.04
C PRO A 63 -17.22 -3.92 -8.94
N MET A 64 -15.92 -3.90 -9.27
CA MET A 64 -15.05 -5.08 -9.10
C MET A 64 -14.92 -5.51 -7.64
N VAL A 65 -14.70 -4.54 -6.74
CA VAL A 65 -14.61 -4.81 -5.29
C VAL A 65 -15.95 -5.32 -4.74
N LEU A 66 -17.07 -4.73 -5.18
CA LEU A 66 -18.40 -5.21 -4.79
C LEU A 66 -18.65 -6.63 -5.26
N LEU A 67 -18.32 -6.95 -6.52
CA LEU A 67 -18.44 -8.31 -7.06
C LEU A 67 -17.54 -9.30 -6.29
N ALA A 68 -16.30 -8.91 -5.98
CA ALA A 68 -15.40 -9.73 -5.17
C ALA A 68 -15.98 -10.00 -3.76
N GLY A 69 -16.58 -8.98 -3.13
CA GLY A 69 -17.28 -9.12 -1.84
C GLY A 69 -18.45 -10.11 -1.89
N LEU A 70 -19.17 -10.17 -3.01
CA LEU A 70 -20.27 -11.13 -3.19
C LEU A 70 -19.80 -12.60 -3.16
N PHE A 71 -18.58 -12.89 -3.56
CA PHE A 71 -18.02 -14.25 -3.39
C PHE A 71 -17.87 -14.63 -1.92
N GLY A 72 -17.49 -13.67 -1.05
CA GLY A 72 -17.45 -13.91 0.39
C GLY A 72 -18.84 -14.20 0.97
N VAL A 73 -19.84 -13.43 0.56
CA VAL A 73 -21.25 -13.65 0.94
C VAL A 73 -21.76 -14.99 0.43
N ALA A 74 -21.44 -15.35 -0.81
CA ALA A 74 -21.81 -16.63 -1.40
C ALA A 74 -21.15 -17.81 -0.66
N ALA A 75 -19.85 -17.72 -0.38
CA ALA A 75 -19.10 -18.74 0.34
C ALA A 75 -19.66 -18.97 1.76
N SER A 76 -19.99 -17.89 2.46
CA SER A 76 -20.66 -17.95 3.78
C SER A 76 -22.05 -18.59 3.67
N GLY A 77 -22.82 -18.21 2.65
CA GLY A 77 -24.17 -18.75 2.43
C GLY A 77 -24.19 -20.24 2.04
N LEU A 78 -23.14 -20.72 1.42
CA LEU A 78 -22.94 -22.13 1.08
C LEU A 78 -22.33 -22.94 2.25
N GLY A 79 -21.95 -22.27 3.35
CA GLY A 79 -21.30 -22.92 4.49
C GLY A 79 -19.87 -23.39 4.22
N LEU A 80 -19.20 -22.81 3.20
CA LEU A 80 -17.84 -23.20 2.79
C LEU A 80 -16.74 -22.52 3.60
N VAL A 81 -17.06 -21.45 4.33
CA VAL A 81 -16.09 -20.60 5.02
C VAL A 81 -16.01 -20.94 6.50
N THR A 82 -14.78 -21.14 6.99
CA THR A 82 -14.42 -21.18 8.41
C THR A 82 -13.56 -19.95 8.74
N PRO A 83 -13.31 -19.63 10.04
CA PRO A 83 -12.40 -18.54 10.40
C PRO A 83 -11.01 -18.63 9.76
N GLU A 84 -10.51 -19.85 9.49
CA GLU A 84 -9.21 -20.10 8.88
C GLU A 84 -9.23 -19.95 7.36
N THR A 85 -10.39 -20.17 6.71
CA THR A 85 -10.51 -20.19 5.25
C THR A 85 -11.15 -18.95 4.64
N GLN A 86 -11.46 -17.93 5.43
CA GLN A 86 -12.08 -16.67 4.96
C GLN A 86 -11.28 -16.00 3.83
N SER A 87 -9.96 -15.99 3.93
CA SER A 87 -9.08 -15.35 2.95
C SER A 87 -9.05 -16.04 1.57
N VAL A 88 -9.57 -17.27 1.48
CA VAL A 88 -9.64 -18.05 0.24
C VAL A 88 -11.08 -18.31 -0.21
N ALA A 89 -12.06 -17.57 0.33
CA ALA A 89 -13.48 -17.74 0.03
C ALA A 89 -13.81 -17.77 -1.47
N PHE A 90 -13.14 -16.92 -2.26
CA PHE A 90 -13.28 -16.91 -3.72
C PHE A 90 -12.97 -18.28 -4.34
N PHE A 91 -11.84 -18.88 -3.96
CA PHE A 91 -11.42 -20.17 -4.50
C PHE A 91 -12.35 -21.30 -4.06
N LEU A 92 -12.86 -21.26 -2.82
CA LEU A 92 -13.82 -22.24 -2.33
C LEU A 92 -15.10 -22.23 -3.15
N VAL A 93 -15.64 -21.06 -3.48
CA VAL A 93 -16.82 -20.94 -4.35
C VAL A 93 -16.51 -21.43 -5.76
N VAL A 94 -15.36 -21.03 -6.32
CA VAL A 94 -14.97 -21.41 -7.67
C VAL A 94 -14.84 -22.94 -7.80
N THR A 95 -14.20 -23.59 -6.84
CA THR A 95 -14.00 -25.05 -6.88
C THR A 95 -15.26 -25.85 -6.58
N GLU A 96 -16.22 -25.28 -5.84
CA GLU A 96 -17.49 -25.94 -5.52
C GLU A 96 -18.51 -25.84 -6.66
N VAL A 97 -18.54 -24.67 -7.33
CA VAL A 97 -19.62 -24.36 -8.28
C VAL A 97 -19.23 -24.64 -9.73
N LEU A 98 -17.95 -24.50 -10.07
CA LEU A 98 -17.49 -24.65 -11.46
C LEU A 98 -16.94 -26.05 -11.75
N PRO A 99 -17.02 -26.52 -13.00
CA PRO A 99 -16.35 -27.73 -13.43
C PRO A 99 -14.84 -27.66 -13.15
N GLU A 100 -14.22 -28.78 -12.78
CA GLU A 100 -12.81 -28.85 -12.37
C GLU A 100 -11.85 -28.17 -13.36
N THR A 101 -12.04 -28.38 -14.66
CA THR A 101 -11.22 -27.76 -15.70
C THR A 101 -11.34 -26.23 -15.69
N VAL A 102 -12.55 -25.70 -15.49
CA VAL A 102 -12.78 -24.24 -15.43
C VAL A 102 -12.20 -23.67 -14.15
N ALA A 103 -12.40 -24.33 -13.03
CA ALA A 103 -11.81 -23.94 -11.75
C ALA A 103 -10.28 -23.89 -11.83
N PHE A 104 -9.65 -24.90 -12.45
CA PHE A 104 -8.19 -24.91 -12.67
C PHE A 104 -7.72 -23.71 -13.50
N VAL A 105 -8.40 -23.39 -14.60
CA VAL A 105 -8.07 -22.23 -15.45
C VAL A 105 -8.20 -20.92 -14.65
N VAL A 106 -9.26 -20.77 -13.86
CA VAL A 106 -9.45 -19.58 -13.01
C VAL A 106 -8.32 -19.44 -11.98
N VAL A 107 -7.98 -20.52 -11.29
CA VAL A 107 -6.85 -20.52 -10.33
C VAL A 107 -5.54 -20.14 -11.02
N LEU A 108 -5.27 -20.72 -12.19
CA LEU A 108 -4.06 -20.41 -12.98
C LEU A 108 -4.01 -18.91 -13.35
N LEU A 109 -5.14 -18.35 -13.83
CA LEU A 109 -5.23 -16.92 -14.16
C LEU A 109 -4.96 -16.04 -12.94
N VAL A 110 -5.49 -16.38 -11.76
CA VAL A 110 -5.23 -15.63 -10.54
C VAL A 110 -3.76 -15.71 -10.15
N VAL A 111 -3.13 -16.88 -10.24
CA VAL A 111 -1.69 -17.04 -9.98
C VAL A 111 -0.86 -16.15 -10.92
N LEU A 112 -1.18 -16.13 -12.22
CA LEU A 112 -0.50 -15.26 -13.20
C LEU A 112 -0.67 -13.77 -12.89
N LEU A 113 -1.88 -13.35 -12.45
CA LEU A 113 -2.13 -11.96 -12.01
C LEU A 113 -1.30 -11.59 -10.78
N VAL A 114 -1.24 -12.48 -9.79
CA VAL A 114 -0.42 -12.27 -8.58
C VAL A 114 1.06 -12.18 -8.93
N MET A 115 1.55 -13.06 -9.80
CA MET A 115 2.95 -13.02 -10.28
C MET A 115 3.27 -11.70 -10.99
N SER A 116 2.39 -11.22 -11.86
CA SER A 116 2.55 -9.92 -12.54
C SER A 116 2.60 -8.74 -11.56
N SER A 117 1.75 -8.77 -10.53
CA SER A 117 1.75 -7.73 -9.50
C SER A 117 3.01 -7.78 -8.63
N ALA A 118 3.46 -8.98 -8.25
CA ALA A 118 4.68 -9.19 -7.48
C ALA A 118 5.92 -8.70 -8.24
N ASP A 119 6.01 -9.02 -9.54
CA ASP A 119 7.11 -8.55 -10.42
C ASP A 119 7.16 -7.01 -10.45
N THR A 120 6.03 -6.34 -10.63
CA THR A 120 5.94 -4.88 -10.62
C THR A 120 6.43 -4.29 -9.29
N MET A 121 6.03 -4.87 -8.16
CA MET A 121 6.45 -4.40 -6.83
C MET A 121 7.94 -4.63 -6.58
N LEU A 122 8.47 -5.79 -6.95
CA LEU A 122 9.89 -6.10 -6.83
C LEU A 122 10.75 -5.13 -7.67
N ASN A 123 10.33 -4.84 -8.89
CA ASN A 123 10.99 -3.87 -9.75
C ASN A 123 10.93 -2.45 -9.16
N ALA A 124 9.78 -2.04 -8.63
CA ALA A 124 9.61 -0.72 -8.02
C ALA A 124 10.52 -0.54 -6.79
N ILE A 125 10.58 -1.52 -5.89
CA ILE A 125 11.45 -1.49 -4.71
C ILE A 125 12.93 -1.48 -5.13
N SER A 126 13.31 -2.35 -6.06
CA SER A 126 14.69 -2.42 -6.57
C SER A 126 15.14 -1.11 -7.22
N SER A 127 14.26 -0.48 -8.00
CA SER A 127 14.49 0.81 -8.64
C SER A 127 14.68 1.93 -7.60
N LEU A 128 13.80 2.02 -6.60
CA LEU A 128 13.87 3.02 -5.54
C LEU A 128 15.20 2.96 -4.79
N VAL A 129 15.53 1.79 -4.26
CA VAL A 129 16.79 1.61 -3.49
C VAL A 129 18.03 1.83 -4.34
N THR A 130 17.99 1.41 -5.61
CA THR A 130 19.11 1.63 -6.55
C THR A 130 19.36 3.12 -6.79
N VAL A 131 18.29 3.90 -6.97
CA VAL A 131 18.38 5.37 -7.16
C VAL A 131 18.88 6.06 -5.90
N ASP A 132 18.35 5.69 -4.73
CA ASP A 132 18.75 6.30 -3.46
C ASP A 132 20.21 6.00 -3.12
N LEU A 133 20.68 4.78 -3.33
CA LEU A 133 22.08 4.42 -3.11
C LEU A 133 23.04 5.13 -4.09
N ALA A 134 22.60 5.35 -5.33
CA ALA A 134 23.37 6.14 -6.28
C ALA A 134 23.48 7.60 -5.86
N ARG A 135 22.39 8.20 -5.37
CA ARG A 135 22.36 9.59 -4.86
C ARG A 135 23.25 9.77 -3.62
N LEU A 136 23.31 8.78 -2.74
CA LEU A 136 24.17 8.80 -1.57
C LEU A 136 25.65 8.56 -1.88
N GLY A 137 26.01 8.38 -3.14
CA GLY A 137 27.39 8.09 -3.56
C GLY A 137 27.91 6.74 -3.03
N ALA A 138 27.04 5.87 -2.55
CA ALA A 138 27.41 4.59 -1.98
C ALA A 138 27.91 3.60 -3.05
N VAL A 139 27.54 3.81 -4.31
CA VAL A 139 27.94 2.95 -5.44
C VAL A 139 28.13 3.81 -6.70
N GLU A 140 29.29 3.73 -7.31
CA GLU A 140 29.53 4.32 -8.62
C GLU A 140 28.70 3.58 -9.68
N GLY A 141 28.14 4.32 -10.64
CA GLY A 141 27.22 3.80 -11.65
C GLY A 141 27.73 2.62 -12.48
N GLY A 142 26.89 2.04 -13.31
CA GLY A 142 27.22 0.99 -14.26
C GLY A 142 26.93 -0.44 -13.78
N ARG A 143 27.91 -1.35 -13.88
CA ARG A 143 27.73 -2.78 -13.58
C ARG A 143 27.45 -3.04 -12.11
N SER A 144 28.09 -2.31 -11.21
CA SER A 144 27.92 -2.46 -9.75
C SER A 144 26.51 -2.12 -9.32
N LEU A 145 25.94 -1.04 -9.82
CA LEU A 145 24.58 -0.61 -9.52
C LEU A 145 23.53 -1.63 -9.99
N ARG A 146 23.72 -2.20 -11.19
CA ARG A 146 22.85 -3.27 -11.72
C ARG A 146 22.93 -4.56 -10.90
N LEU A 147 24.12 -4.96 -10.45
CA LEU A 147 24.28 -6.14 -9.60
C LEU A 147 23.64 -5.94 -8.22
N LEU A 148 23.79 -4.74 -7.66
CA LEU A 148 23.14 -4.38 -6.39
C LEU A 148 21.61 -4.44 -6.52
N GLY A 149 21.02 -3.83 -7.56
CA GLY A 149 19.58 -3.90 -7.81
C GLY A 149 19.07 -5.33 -7.90
N ARG A 150 19.77 -6.18 -8.67
CA ARG A 150 19.42 -7.62 -8.77
C ARG A 150 19.56 -8.35 -7.44
N GLY A 151 20.64 -8.10 -6.69
CA GLY A 151 20.85 -8.68 -5.37
C GLY A 151 19.72 -8.30 -4.40
N LEU A 152 19.30 -7.05 -4.44
CA LEU A 152 18.21 -6.54 -3.63
C LEU A 152 16.86 -7.18 -4.00
N THR A 153 16.57 -7.29 -5.29
CA THR A 153 15.37 -7.99 -5.78
C THR A 153 15.31 -9.42 -5.24
N VAL A 154 16.42 -10.15 -5.32
CA VAL A 154 16.52 -11.52 -4.79
C VAL A 154 16.32 -11.54 -3.28
N LEU A 155 16.94 -10.61 -2.54
CA LEU A 155 16.81 -10.53 -1.08
C LEU A 155 15.35 -10.29 -0.66
N VAL A 156 14.68 -9.33 -1.29
CA VAL A 156 13.28 -9.02 -1.01
C VAL A 156 12.37 -10.20 -1.39
N ALA A 157 12.61 -10.85 -2.52
CA ALA A 157 11.86 -12.03 -2.95
C ALA A 157 12.03 -13.20 -1.97
N LEU A 158 13.25 -13.46 -1.49
CA LEU A 158 13.51 -14.49 -0.47
C LEU A 158 12.78 -14.16 0.85
N GLY A 159 12.83 -12.90 1.29
CA GLY A 159 12.07 -12.44 2.46
C GLY A 159 10.57 -12.67 2.30
N ALA A 160 10.01 -12.32 1.15
CA ALA A 160 8.60 -12.56 0.85
C ALA A 160 8.23 -14.06 0.86
N ILE A 161 9.10 -14.93 0.31
CA ILE A 161 8.90 -16.39 0.34
C ILE A 161 8.90 -16.90 1.78
N VAL A 162 9.86 -16.47 2.62
CA VAL A 162 9.95 -16.88 4.03
C VAL A 162 8.71 -16.46 4.79
N ILE A 163 8.23 -15.22 4.62
CA ILE A 163 7.02 -14.71 5.26
C ILE A 163 5.78 -15.48 4.75
N GLY A 164 5.67 -15.69 3.43
CA GLY A 164 4.58 -16.43 2.83
C GLY A 164 4.50 -17.89 3.32
N ALA A 165 5.65 -18.53 3.54
CA ALA A 165 5.73 -19.89 4.06
C ALA A 165 5.26 -20.04 5.53
N GLN A 166 5.12 -18.94 6.28
CA GLN A 166 4.60 -18.97 7.66
C GLN A 166 3.08 -19.21 7.73
N GLY A 167 2.37 -19.11 6.61
CA GLY A 167 0.92 -19.35 6.57
C GLY A 167 0.07 -18.23 7.17
N TYR A 168 0.62 -17.02 7.32
CA TYR A 168 -0.18 -15.86 7.73
C TYR A 168 -1.29 -15.57 6.71
N SER A 169 -2.44 -15.12 7.20
CA SER A 169 -3.50 -14.69 6.29
C SER A 169 -3.06 -13.45 5.51
N VAL A 170 -3.45 -13.38 4.22
CA VAL A 170 -3.13 -12.25 3.34
C VAL A 170 -3.61 -10.93 3.94
N LEU A 171 -4.83 -10.91 4.50
CA LEU A 171 -5.38 -9.73 5.17
C LEU A 171 -4.51 -9.28 6.35
N GLN A 172 -3.98 -10.21 7.14
CA GLN A 172 -3.11 -9.90 8.26
C GLN A 172 -1.82 -9.22 7.81
N LEU A 173 -1.20 -9.74 6.75
CA LEU A 173 0.02 -9.15 6.20
C LEU A 173 -0.22 -7.74 5.64
N PHE A 174 -1.32 -7.57 4.90
CA PHE A 174 -1.72 -6.26 4.38
C PHE A 174 -1.95 -5.26 5.50
N LEU A 175 -2.79 -5.57 6.48
CA LEU A 175 -3.08 -4.64 7.58
C LEU A 175 -1.84 -4.31 8.41
N THR A 176 -0.88 -5.23 8.55
CA THR A 176 0.38 -4.96 9.25
C THR A 176 1.23 -3.93 8.49
N ALA A 177 1.35 -4.08 7.18
CA ALA A 177 2.07 -3.13 6.33
C ALA A 177 1.34 -1.77 6.26
N ASP A 178 0.01 -1.81 6.13
CA ASP A 178 -0.83 -0.63 6.00
C ASP A 178 -0.88 0.22 7.28
N LEU A 179 -0.62 -0.38 8.46
CA LEU A 179 -0.52 0.37 9.71
C LEU A 179 0.65 1.36 9.66
N LEU A 180 1.81 0.93 9.13
CA LEU A 180 2.95 1.83 8.92
C LEU A 180 2.57 2.95 7.95
N ALA A 181 1.91 2.59 6.86
CA ALA A 181 1.44 3.54 5.87
C ALA A 181 0.45 4.55 6.45
N ALA A 182 -0.49 4.12 7.29
CA ALA A 182 -1.46 4.98 7.97
C ALA A 182 -0.82 6.02 8.90
N ALA A 183 0.34 5.69 9.49
CA ALA A 183 1.08 6.61 10.34
C ALA A 183 1.90 7.64 9.53
N VAL A 184 2.33 7.29 8.31
CA VAL A 184 3.28 8.09 7.53
C VAL A 184 2.61 8.95 6.46
N PHE A 185 1.44 8.56 5.93
CA PHE A 185 0.87 9.24 4.77
C PHE A 185 0.47 10.71 5.05
N VAL A 186 0.07 11.05 6.28
CA VAL A 186 -0.32 12.43 6.62
C VAL A 186 0.90 13.37 6.62
N PRO A 187 2.02 13.05 7.30
CA PRO A 187 3.25 13.82 7.15
C PRO A 187 3.74 13.94 5.70
N LEU A 188 3.59 12.87 4.92
CA LEU A 188 3.94 12.88 3.51
C LEU A 188 3.11 13.90 2.72
N ILE A 189 1.77 13.87 2.86
CA ILE A 189 0.88 14.81 2.18
C ILE A 189 1.16 16.25 2.65
N TRP A 190 1.28 16.48 3.95
CA TRP A 190 1.56 17.83 4.46
C TRP A 190 2.91 18.35 4.02
N GLY A 191 3.92 17.50 3.86
CA GLY A 191 5.20 17.87 3.27
C GLY A 191 5.12 18.42 1.85
N LEU A 192 4.05 18.10 1.11
CA LEU A 192 3.81 18.63 -0.24
C LEU A 192 3.13 20.00 -0.26
N TYR A 193 2.54 20.46 0.85
CA TYR A 193 1.72 21.68 0.89
C TYR A 193 2.08 22.64 2.02
N ALA A 194 2.77 22.19 3.07
CA ALA A 194 3.08 22.99 4.25
C ALA A 194 4.55 23.39 4.31
N GLU A 195 4.85 24.64 4.01
CA GLU A 195 6.22 25.21 4.07
C GLU A 195 6.87 25.08 5.45
N GLY A 196 6.06 25.11 6.52
CA GLY A 196 6.55 25.02 7.91
C GLY A 196 6.89 23.61 8.38
N LEU A 197 6.68 22.54 7.58
CA LEU A 197 6.97 21.19 8.01
C LEU A 197 8.46 20.89 7.90
N THR A 198 9.08 20.68 9.05
CA THR A 198 10.48 20.23 9.10
C THR A 198 10.59 18.72 8.99
N GLU A 199 11.74 18.22 8.54
CA GLU A 199 12.06 16.77 8.52
C GLU A 199 11.84 16.12 9.90
N ARG A 200 12.30 16.78 10.97
CA ARG A 200 12.13 16.29 12.35
C ARG A 200 10.65 16.26 12.77
N GLY A 201 9.87 17.26 12.33
CA GLY A 201 8.43 17.31 12.59
C GLY A 201 7.67 16.18 11.88
N ALA A 202 7.99 15.91 10.63
CA ALA A 202 7.42 14.79 9.87
C ALA A 202 7.77 13.45 10.50
N MET A 203 9.04 13.26 10.88
CA MET A 203 9.50 12.04 11.55
C MET A 203 8.83 11.85 12.91
N ALA A 204 8.73 12.91 13.72
CA ALA A 204 8.06 12.84 15.02
C ALA A 204 6.57 12.48 14.88
N GLY A 205 5.86 13.07 13.91
CA GLY A 205 4.47 12.73 13.62
C GLY A 205 4.30 11.28 13.22
N SER A 206 5.13 10.80 12.29
CA SER A 206 5.12 9.41 11.82
C SER A 206 5.40 8.41 12.96
N LEU A 207 6.43 8.65 13.76
CA LEU A 207 6.81 7.77 14.87
C LEU A 207 5.77 7.78 15.99
N ALA A 208 5.22 8.94 16.33
CA ALA A 208 4.18 9.03 17.36
C ALA A 208 2.89 8.31 16.91
N GLY A 209 2.47 8.51 15.66
CA GLY A 209 1.34 7.79 15.08
C GLY A 209 1.57 6.30 15.06
N LEU A 210 2.73 5.85 14.61
CA LEU A 210 3.10 4.44 14.56
C LEU A 210 3.12 3.80 15.96
N ALA A 211 3.66 4.49 16.97
CA ALA A 211 3.70 4.01 18.35
C ALA A 211 2.28 3.76 18.90
N VAL A 212 1.36 4.71 18.67
CA VAL A 212 -0.05 4.55 19.08
C VAL A 212 -0.71 3.43 18.28
N GLY A 213 -0.49 3.38 16.96
CA GLY A 213 -1.00 2.30 16.12
C GLY A 213 -0.58 0.92 16.62
N ILE A 214 0.71 0.72 16.87
CA ILE A 214 1.27 -0.56 17.37
C ILE A 214 0.68 -0.91 18.75
N ALA A 215 0.47 0.08 19.63
CA ALA A 215 -0.08 -0.16 20.96
C ALA A 215 -1.48 -0.80 20.93
N TYR A 216 -2.30 -0.46 19.96
CA TYR A 216 -3.63 -1.02 19.75
C TYR A 216 -3.68 -2.21 18.80
N PHE A 217 -2.61 -2.45 18.00
CA PHE A 217 -2.64 -3.43 16.92
C PHE A 217 -2.57 -4.87 17.42
N PRO A 218 -3.62 -5.70 17.22
CA PRO A 218 -3.70 -7.03 17.82
C PRO A 218 -2.55 -7.95 17.43
N MET A 219 -2.11 -7.92 16.16
CA MET A 219 -1.11 -8.84 15.62
C MET A 219 0.30 -8.58 16.15
N LEU A 220 0.62 -7.33 16.49
CA LEU A 220 1.93 -6.96 17.03
C LEU A 220 1.98 -7.06 18.55
N ARG A 221 0.86 -7.37 19.21
CA ARG A 221 0.77 -7.48 20.67
C ARG A 221 1.81 -8.42 21.25
N GLY A 222 1.98 -9.60 20.66
CA GLY A 222 2.97 -10.59 21.10
C GLY A 222 4.41 -10.09 21.05
N VAL A 223 4.75 -9.29 20.04
CA VAL A 223 6.09 -8.71 19.89
C VAL A 223 6.30 -7.57 20.89
N VAL A 224 5.32 -6.70 21.07
CA VAL A 224 5.43 -5.55 21.98
C VAL A 224 5.50 -5.99 23.44
N THR A 225 4.81 -7.06 23.82
CA THR A 225 4.85 -7.62 25.18
C THR A 225 6.17 -8.32 25.54
N LEU A 226 7.06 -8.57 24.56
CA LEU A 226 8.43 -9.03 24.83
C LEU A 226 9.27 -7.98 25.57
N VAL A 227 8.87 -6.70 25.50
CA VAL A 227 9.54 -5.63 26.25
C VAL A 227 9.03 -5.65 27.70
N PRO A 228 9.89 -5.91 28.70
CA PRO A 228 9.46 -5.99 30.10
C PRO A 228 8.81 -4.70 30.58
N GLY A 229 7.68 -4.82 31.27
CA GLY A 229 6.96 -3.70 31.87
C GLY A 229 5.96 -2.99 30.96
N ILE A 230 5.99 -3.17 29.64
CA ILE A 230 5.06 -2.50 28.71
C ILE A 230 3.68 -3.17 28.70
N GLY A 231 3.60 -4.48 28.91
CA GLY A 231 2.37 -5.25 28.74
C GLY A 231 1.17 -4.71 29.55
N GLY A 232 1.41 -4.23 30.77
CA GLY A 232 0.37 -3.66 31.63
C GLY A 232 -0.07 -2.22 31.29
N LEU A 233 0.70 -1.53 30.44
CA LEU A 233 0.42 -0.17 29.99
C LEU A 233 -0.35 -0.14 28.65
N LEU A 234 -0.39 -1.28 27.93
CA LEU A 234 -1.02 -1.34 26.63
C LEU A 234 -2.53 -1.39 26.75
N PRO A 235 -3.24 -0.60 25.92
CA PRO A 235 -4.71 -0.62 25.87
C PRO A 235 -5.23 -1.96 25.32
N GLU A 236 -6.55 -2.16 25.41
CA GLU A 236 -7.21 -3.29 24.76
C GLU A 236 -6.96 -3.26 23.25
N PRO A 237 -6.53 -4.38 22.65
CA PRO A 237 -6.20 -4.43 21.24
C PRO A 237 -7.45 -4.32 20.37
N ALA A 238 -7.45 -3.38 19.42
CA ALA A 238 -8.56 -3.20 18.49
C ALA A 238 -8.06 -2.54 17.18
N MET A 239 -8.55 -3.03 16.05
CA MET A 239 -8.12 -2.56 14.73
C MET A 239 -8.50 -1.09 14.47
N LEU A 240 -9.74 -0.71 14.75
CA LEU A 240 -10.21 0.64 14.51
C LEU A 240 -9.41 1.69 15.29
N PRO A 241 -9.20 1.57 16.64
CA PRO A 241 -8.30 2.46 17.36
C PRO A 241 -6.84 2.42 16.88
N ALA A 242 -6.35 1.29 16.36
CA ALA A 242 -4.99 1.20 15.81
C ALA A 242 -4.83 2.13 14.61
N PHE A 243 -5.69 2.06 13.62
CA PHE A 243 -5.60 2.87 12.41
C PHE A 243 -6.00 4.33 12.63
N LEU A 244 -7.11 4.59 13.33
CA LEU A 244 -7.53 5.96 13.66
C LEU A 244 -6.52 6.64 14.60
N GLY A 245 -5.99 5.89 15.55
CA GLY A 245 -4.97 6.39 16.47
C GLY A 245 -3.66 6.70 15.75
N ALA A 246 -3.19 5.79 14.88
CA ALA A 246 -2.00 6.02 14.07
C ALA A 246 -2.14 7.29 13.22
N THR A 247 -3.20 7.39 12.45
CA THR A 247 -3.46 8.55 11.58
C THR A 247 -3.73 9.82 12.38
N GLY A 248 -4.59 9.75 13.40
CA GLY A 248 -4.99 10.92 14.20
C GLY A 248 -3.83 11.52 14.98
N VAL A 249 -3.03 10.70 15.66
CA VAL A 249 -1.87 11.18 16.41
C VAL A 249 -0.79 11.70 15.47
N SER A 250 -0.54 11.00 14.35
CA SER A 250 0.36 11.50 13.30
C SER A 250 -0.08 12.86 12.80
N THR A 251 -1.38 13.05 12.53
CA THR A 251 -1.96 14.33 12.10
C THR A 251 -1.75 15.44 13.15
N LEU A 252 -2.05 15.14 14.41
CA LEU A 252 -1.92 16.13 15.49
C LEU A 252 -0.47 16.58 15.70
N VAL A 253 0.45 15.61 15.78
CA VAL A 253 1.88 15.91 16.01
C VAL A 253 2.47 16.63 14.81
N THR A 254 2.15 16.22 13.58
CA THR A 254 2.60 16.89 12.36
C THR A 254 2.04 18.32 12.28
N GLY A 255 0.74 18.49 12.61
CA GLY A 255 0.11 19.82 12.65
C GLY A 255 0.74 20.76 13.65
N LEU A 256 1.05 20.26 14.84
CA LEU A 256 1.79 21.02 15.84
C LEU A 256 3.20 21.39 15.34
N ALA A 257 3.89 20.44 14.70
CA ALA A 257 5.21 20.68 14.13
C ALA A 257 5.19 21.77 13.04
N VAL A 258 4.19 21.78 12.18
CA VAL A 258 3.97 22.83 11.18
C VAL A 258 3.68 24.17 11.85
N ALA A 259 2.82 24.19 12.88
CA ALA A 259 2.45 25.45 13.57
C ALA A 259 3.62 26.11 14.32
N VAL A 260 4.58 25.31 14.80
CA VAL A 260 5.77 25.80 15.53
C VAL A 260 6.99 25.92 14.60
N GLY A 261 6.97 25.26 13.46
CA GLY A 261 8.07 25.21 12.50
C GLY A 261 8.27 26.56 11.81
N SER A 262 9.52 26.98 11.74
CA SER A 262 9.95 28.22 11.04
C SER A 262 10.77 27.93 9.77
N ALA A 263 10.93 26.66 9.40
CA ALA A 263 11.69 26.29 8.22
C ALA A 263 10.80 26.41 6.99
N GLY A 264 10.99 27.47 6.20
CA GLY A 264 10.34 27.59 4.89
C GLY A 264 11.00 26.62 3.91
N PHE A 265 10.27 25.61 3.44
CA PHE A 265 10.66 24.90 2.25
C PHE A 265 10.28 25.72 1.03
N GLU A 266 11.26 26.06 0.19
CA GLU A 266 11.02 26.81 -1.04
C GLU A 266 10.43 25.88 -2.10
N PHE A 267 9.09 25.81 -2.20
CA PHE A 267 8.40 25.04 -3.24
C PHE A 267 8.77 25.48 -4.66
N GLU A 268 9.24 26.72 -4.82
CA GLU A 268 9.70 27.25 -6.10
C GLU A 268 10.91 26.46 -6.64
N ALA A 269 11.75 25.91 -5.76
CA ALA A 269 12.83 25.01 -6.15
C ALA A 269 12.32 23.74 -6.85
N LEU A 270 11.17 23.23 -6.45
CA LEU A 270 10.56 22.05 -7.10
C LEU A 270 10.15 22.36 -8.55
N SER A 271 9.71 23.59 -8.83
CA SER A 271 9.31 23.99 -10.19
C SER A 271 10.48 24.07 -11.17
N THR A 272 11.70 24.23 -10.66
CA THR A 272 12.94 24.29 -11.47
C THR A 272 13.65 22.93 -11.56
N GLU A 273 13.47 22.07 -10.56
CA GLU A 273 14.13 20.76 -10.49
C GLU A 273 13.27 19.60 -11.00
N ILE A 274 11.94 19.77 -11.00
CA ILE A 274 11.00 18.74 -11.44
C ILE A 274 10.37 19.19 -12.75
N ARG A 275 10.53 18.39 -13.80
CA ARG A 275 9.88 18.62 -15.09
C ARG A 275 8.37 18.71 -14.91
N SER A 276 7.78 19.83 -15.37
CA SER A 276 6.32 19.97 -15.40
C SER A 276 5.73 19.12 -16.53
N PHE A 277 4.47 18.66 -16.38
CA PHE A 277 3.77 17.93 -17.44
C PHE A 277 3.52 18.78 -18.70
N ASP A 278 3.61 20.11 -18.58
CA ASP A 278 3.40 21.04 -19.68
C ASP A 278 4.68 21.33 -20.48
N GLU A 279 5.85 20.88 -20.01
CA GLU A 279 7.08 20.99 -20.77
C GLU A 279 7.08 19.97 -21.92
N PRO A 280 7.25 20.44 -23.17
CA PRO A 280 7.37 19.52 -24.30
C PRO A 280 8.52 18.55 -24.06
N THR A 281 8.29 17.25 -24.30
CA THR A 281 9.37 16.27 -24.34
C THR A 281 10.42 16.81 -25.28
N ALA A 282 11.65 17.04 -24.81
CA ALA A 282 12.75 17.33 -25.69
C ALA A 282 12.70 16.30 -26.81
N GLU A 283 12.46 16.74 -28.04
CA GLU A 283 12.39 15.88 -29.20
C GLU A 283 13.62 14.98 -29.16
N GLU A 284 13.41 13.66 -29.18
CA GLU A 284 14.49 12.75 -29.53
C GLU A 284 15.14 13.32 -30.79
N PRO A 285 16.46 13.54 -30.80
CA PRO A 285 17.11 14.00 -32.01
C PRO A 285 16.71 13.05 -33.13
N PRO A 286 16.33 13.56 -34.29
CA PRO A 286 15.89 12.72 -35.39
C PRO A 286 16.94 11.63 -35.62
N ALA A 287 16.49 10.38 -35.67
CA ALA A 287 17.33 9.26 -35.94
C ALA A 287 18.01 9.53 -37.31
N THR A 288 19.20 10.11 -37.27
CA THR A 288 20.03 10.33 -38.45
C THR A 288 20.52 8.98 -38.92
N GLY A 289 19.67 8.33 -39.66
CA GLY A 289 19.94 7.12 -40.41
C GLY A 289 19.60 7.34 -41.88
N GLU A 290 20.08 8.45 -42.48
CA GLU A 290 20.28 8.47 -43.93
C GLU A 290 21.63 7.83 -44.22
N VAL A 291 21.54 6.56 -44.53
CA VAL A 291 22.59 5.89 -45.31
C VAL A 291 22.53 6.50 -46.71
N SER A 292 23.43 7.40 -47.00
CA SER A 292 23.71 7.81 -48.40
C SER A 292 24.47 6.71 -49.09
N ASP A 293 23.95 6.28 -50.23
CA ASP A 293 24.53 5.41 -51.23
C ASP A 293 25.98 5.76 -51.64
#